data_f10392c4cfda8b03d428bfe01952a42b
#
_entry.id   f10392c4cfda8b03d428bfe01952a42b
#
_cell.length_a   1.000
_cell.length_b   1.000
_cell.length_c   1.000
_cell.angle_alpha   90.00
_cell.angle_beta   90.00
_cell.angle_gamma   90.00
#
_symmetry.space_group_name_H-M   'P 1'
#
loop_
_entity.id
_entity.type
_entity.pdbx_description
1 polymer ?
#
loop_
_entity_poly.entity_id
_entity_poly.type
_entity_poly.pdbx_seq_one_letter_code
_entity_poly.pdbx_strand_id
1 'polypeptide(L)'
;MAGLRAAHADGHRHALQIDADGQHDCADVPAFLAAAAQAPQAVICGMPRYDASAPKSRLYGRWVTRFWVWVETLSFSIGDAMLGFRLYPLAATVRLIDRVRIPTRMDFDIEILVRLAWDGVPVLNVPTRVIYPAGGLSHFDVWRDNLRISWMHTRLTTRMLLTFPAILYRRWRGPVTNTEGAHWSRLGERGSALGLRTLIAIYRGLGDPAARLLLRAIVFWHWLFGQRARQASRAYLARLHAFSGGRTPRPTAANAYRHLLAFANSALDKVAGWRGRIAYTDLDFPGRAQLETLQAQGRGAILLGAHLGNLEMLRALALSHAQVTINAVVYTAHAQRFTETLAASSERFRLNLLHVPAFGPDTAILLREKVERGEFLVIVGDRTPPAENGRVVRADFLGAPALFPQGPYVLAALLECPVYFFACVREGRGFHVHLAPFAERVELPRKERQAALAGLARRYAEELEALCLRAPLQWFNFFDFWQPAPPANPSPSTPTRRIP
;
A
#
# COMPACT_ATOMS: atom_id res chain seq x y z
N MET A 1 0.99 33.87 -9.91
CA MET A 1 1.18 34.46 -8.56
C MET A 1 0.25 35.64 -8.29
N ALA A 2 0.07 36.59 -9.18
CA ALA A 2 -0.88 37.70 -8.98
C ALA A 2 -2.30 37.23 -8.73
N GLY A 3 -2.81 36.26 -9.52
CA GLY A 3 -4.13 35.68 -9.32
C GLY A 3 -4.32 34.96 -7.98
N LEU A 4 -3.26 34.29 -7.44
CA LEU A 4 -3.32 33.66 -6.11
C LEU A 4 -3.46 34.72 -5.00
N ARG A 5 -2.77 35.87 -5.13
CA ARG A 5 -2.90 37.00 -4.19
C ARG A 5 -4.26 37.66 -4.28
N ALA A 6 -4.76 37.90 -5.50
CA ALA A 6 -6.08 38.49 -5.73
C ALA A 6 -7.18 37.58 -5.11
N ALA A 7 -7.19 36.29 -5.42
CA ALA A 7 -8.14 35.35 -4.85
C ALA A 7 -8.07 35.30 -3.31
N HIS A 8 -6.86 35.43 -2.73
CA HIS A 8 -6.73 35.50 -1.27
C HIS A 8 -7.29 36.80 -0.69
N ALA A 9 -7.03 37.93 -1.35
CA ALA A 9 -7.56 39.23 -0.95
C ALA A 9 -9.10 39.28 -1.02
N ASP A 10 -9.70 38.58 -1.99
CA ASP A 10 -11.14 38.41 -2.15
C ASP A 10 -11.77 37.42 -1.13
N GLY A 11 -10.97 36.89 -0.19
CA GLY A 11 -11.46 36.02 0.88
C GLY A 11 -11.60 34.54 0.50
N HIS A 12 -11.16 34.11 -0.68
CA HIS A 12 -11.18 32.70 -1.06
C HIS A 12 -10.18 31.90 -0.23
N ARG A 13 -10.55 30.64 0.10
CA ARG A 13 -9.68 29.73 0.87
C ARG A 13 -8.73 28.93 -0.02
N HIS A 14 -9.15 28.65 -1.24
CA HIS A 14 -8.41 27.87 -2.21
C HIS A 14 -8.47 28.50 -3.60
N ALA A 15 -7.45 28.25 -4.41
CA ALA A 15 -7.46 28.57 -5.83
C ALA A 15 -7.00 27.38 -6.66
N LEU A 16 -7.75 27.09 -7.71
CA LEU A 16 -7.43 26.06 -8.67
C LEU A 16 -6.57 26.66 -9.80
N GLN A 17 -5.39 26.10 -10.00
CA GLN A 17 -4.57 26.31 -11.19
C GLN A 17 -4.86 25.19 -12.17
N ILE A 18 -5.01 25.56 -13.44
CA ILE A 18 -5.13 24.63 -14.56
C ILE A 18 -4.41 25.24 -15.78
N ASP A 19 -3.60 24.44 -16.47
CA ASP A 19 -2.92 24.88 -17.68
C ASP A 19 -3.93 24.97 -18.83
N ALA A 20 -3.84 26.03 -19.65
CA ALA A 20 -4.78 26.30 -20.73
C ALA A 20 -4.44 25.58 -22.06
N ASP A 21 -3.64 24.51 -22.01
CA ASP A 21 -3.15 23.75 -23.16
C ASP A 21 -4.10 22.60 -23.59
N GLY A 22 -5.25 22.46 -22.91
CA GLY A 22 -6.24 21.44 -23.18
C GLY A 22 -5.85 20.00 -22.81
N GLN A 23 -4.74 19.82 -22.08
CA GLN A 23 -4.28 18.48 -21.67
C GLN A 23 -5.02 17.94 -20.43
N HIS A 24 -5.70 18.81 -19.69
CA HIS A 24 -6.37 18.45 -18.44
C HIS A 24 -7.84 18.16 -18.61
N ASP A 25 -8.32 17.11 -17.97
CA ASP A 25 -9.75 16.78 -17.95
C ASP A 25 -10.45 17.59 -16.84
N CYS A 26 -11.27 18.57 -17.23
CA CYS A 26 -12.03 19.39 -16.27
C CYS A 26 -13.10 18.57 -15.51
N ALA A 27 -13.46 17.37 -15.97
CA ALA A 27 -14.36 16.47 -15.25
C ALA A 27 -13.76 15.99 -13.91
N ASP A 28 -12.43 16.10 -13.73
CA ASP A 28 -11.75 15.77 -12.48
C ASP A 28 -11.85 16.88 -11.42
N VAL A 29 -12.28 18.10 -11.73
CA VAL A 29 -12.38 19.23 -10.79
C VAL A 29 -13.20 18.89 -9.53
N PRO A 30 -14.36 18.22 -9.59
CA PRO A 30 -15.09 17.82 -8.40
C PRO A 30 -14.27 16.94 -7.43
N ALA A 31 -13.39 16.08 -7.95
CA ALA A 31 -12.53 15.25 -7.12
C ALA A 31 -11.47 16.07 -6.37
N PHE A 32 -10.93 17.13 -6.99
CA PHE A 32 -10.02 18.07 -6.33
C PHE A 32 -10.73 18.85 -5.22
N LEU A 33 -11.96 19.33 -5.46
CA LEU A 33 -12.76 20.05 -4.46
C LEU A 33 -13.12 19.14 -3.29
N ALA A 34 -13.52 17.91 -3.55
CA ALA A 34 -13.81 16.92 -2.51
C ALA A 34 -12.57 16.60 -1.66
N ALA A 35 -11.40 16.47 -2.29
CA ALA A 35 -10.14 16.27 -1.57
C ALA A 35 -9.76 17.49 -0.71
N ALA A 36 -9.99 18.70 -1.19
CA ALA A 36 -9.75 19.94 -0.43
C ALA A 36 -10.73 20.09 0.74
N ALA A 37 -11.98 19.68 0.59
CA ALA A 37 -12.96 19.69 1.68
C ALA A 37 -12.54 18.75 2.82
N GLN A 38 -11.94 17.59 2.49
CA GLN A 38 -11.41 16.63 3.46
C GLN A 38 -10.09 17.09 4.10
N ALA A 39 -9.27 17.85 3.39
CA ALA A 39 -7.98 18.35 3.87
C ALA A 39 -7.75 19.81 3.48
N PRO A 40 -8.41 20.77 4.15
CA PRO A 40 -8.42 22.17 3.75
C PRO A 40 -7.05 22.85 3.76
N GLN A 41 -6.07 22.30 4.45
CA GLN A 41 -4.71 22.85 4.52
C GLN A 41 -3.72 22.21 3.52
N ALA A 42 -4.18 21.23 2.75
CA ALA A 42 -3.33 20.51 1.81
C ALA A 42 -3.30 21.18 0.42
N VAL A 43 -2.16 21.08 -0.26
CA VAL A 43 -2.13 21.24 -1.72
C VAL A 43 -2.66 19.97 -2.35
N ILE A 44 -3.66 20.10 -3.23
CA ILE A 44 -4.15 18.96 -4.00
C ILE A 44 -3.47 18.99 -5.36
N CYS A 45 -2.70 17.96 -5.68
CA CYS A 45 -1.94 17.85 -6.92
C CYS A 45 -2.54 16.79 -7.83
N GLY A 46 -2.68 17.11 -9.11
CA GLY A 46 -2.99 16.12 -10.13
C GLY A 46 -1.86 15.10 -10.23
N MET A 47 -2.22 13.82 -10.28
CA MET A 47 -1.29 12.72 -10.57
C MET A 47 -1.66 12.13 -11.93
N PRO A 48 -0.84 12.37 -12.97
CA PRO A 48 -1.21 12.05 -14.32
C PRO A 48 -1.33 10.54 -14.55
N ARG A 49 -2.43 10.14 -15.18
CA ARG A 49 -2.60 8.81 -15.79
C ARG A 49 -2.42 8.99 -17.30
N TYR A 50 -1.32 8.46 -17.82
CA TYR A 50 -0.98 8.53 -19.23
C TYR A 50 -1.61 7.35 -19.98
N ASP A 51 -2.05 7.61 -21.18
CA ASP A 51 -2.39 6.60 -22.17
C ASP A 51 -1.18 6.26 -23.08
N ALA A 52 -1.40 5.44 -24.09
CA ALA A 52 -0.36 5.01 -25.03
C ALA A 52 0.20 6.15 -25.91
N SER A 53 -0.45 7.32 -25.94
CA SER A 53 -0.04 8.48 -26.74
C SER A 53 1.13 9.27 -26.13
N ALA A 54 1.43 9.05 -24.84
CA ALA A 54 2.43 9.83 -24.12
C ALA A 54 3.86 9.52 -24.61
N PRO A 55 4.66 10.53 -25.07
CA PRO A 55 6.02 10.33 -25.52
C PRO A 55 6.94 9.81 -24.40
N LYS A 56 7.71 8.75 -24.67
CA LYS A 56 8.61 8.12 -23.68
C LYS A 56 9.65 9.10 -23.12
N SER A 57 10.16 10.02 -23.92
CA SER A 57 11.11 11.06 -23.50
C SER A 57 10.55 11.98 -22.41
N ARG A 58 9.26 12.38 -22.52
CA ARG A 58 8.58 13.18 -21.50
C ARG A 58 8.39 12.41 -20.20
N LEU A 59 8.05 11.12 -20.28
CA LEU A 59 7.92 10.26 -19.10
C LEU A 59 9.25 10.11 -18.37
N TYR A 60 10.37 9.99 -19.09
CA TYR A 60 11.70 9.92 -18.51
C TYR A 60 12.09 11.22 -17.81
N GLY A 61 11.90 12.37 -18.46
CA GLY A 61 12.18 13.69 -17.85
C GLY A 61 11.38 13.94 -16.57
N ARG A 62 10.08 13.56 -16.56
CA ARG A 62 9.23 13.65 -15.35
C ARG A 62 9.71 12.73 -14.24
N TRP A 63 10.23 11.55 -14.58
CA TRP A 63 10.78 10.63 -13.58
C TRP A 63 12.04 11.20 -12.92
N VAL A 64 12.94 11.82 -13.69
CA VAL A 64 14.16 12.49 -13.17
C VAL A 64 13.77 13.64 -12.24
N THR A 65 12.87 14.52 -12.67
CA THR A 65 12.38 15.63 -11.84
C THR A 65 11.73 15.12 -10.55
N ARG A 66 10.90 14.09 -10.64
CA ARG A 66 10.25 13.49 -9.46
C ARG A 66 11.26 12.92 -8.47
N PHE A 67 12.32 12.27 -8.97
CA PHE A 67 13.41 11.78 -8.11
C PHE A 67 14.07 12.93 -7.33
N TRP A 68 14.44 14.01 -8.00
CA TRP A 68 15.03 15.17 -7.33
C TRP A 68 14.09 15.85 -6.35
N VAL A 69 12.82 15.99 -6.68
CA VAL A 69 11.80 16.51 -5.75
C VAL A 69 11.68 15.63 -4.51
N TRP A 70 11.78 14.33 -4.62
CA TRP A 70 11.81 13.45 -3.45
C TRP A 70 13.05 13.63 -2.60
N VAL A 71 14.21 13.81 -3.22
CA VAL A 71 15.46 14.15 -2.51
C VAL A 71 15.30 15.48 -1.78
N GLU A 72 14.90 16.54 -2.47
CA GLU A 72 14.75 17.91 -1.94
C GLU A 72 13.72 18.01 -0.83
N THR A 73 12.61 17.32 -0.98
CA THR A 73 11.56 17.30 0.04
C THR A 73 11.77 16.24 1.11
N LEU A 74 12.74 15.36 0.96
CA LEU A 74 12.94 14.17 1.79
C LEU A 74 11.64 13.34 1.92
N SER A 75 10.83 13.25 0.85
CA SER A 75 9.47 12.67 0.88
C SER A 75 9.05 12.10 -0.45
N PHE A 76 8.29 11.02 -0.37
CA PHE A 76 7.58 10.46 -1.53
C PHE A 76 6.16 11.01 -1.69
N SER A 77 5.75 12.03 -0.94
CA SER A 77 4.36 12.53 -0.96
C SER A 77 3.97 13.21 -2.27
N ILE A 78 4.94 13.74 -3.01
CA ILE A 78 4.70 14.41 -4.29
C ILE A 78 4.79 13.39 -5.41
N GLY A 79 3.64 13.09 -6.04
CA GLY A 79 3.55 12.13 -7.14
C GLY A 79 4.02 12.68 -8.47
N ASP A 80 3.67 13.94 -8.77
CA ASP A 80 4.14 14.69 -9.94
C ASP A 80 4.26 16.17 -9.59
N ALA A 81 5.41 16.76 -9.90
CA ALA A 81 5.69 18.17 -9.62
C ALA A 81 5.67 19.06 -10.88
N MET A 82 5.40 18.49 -12.05
CA MET A 82 5.41 19.21 -13.33
C MET A 82 4.00 19.41 -13.90
N LEU A 83 2.97 18.83 -13.27
CA LEU A 83 1.60 19.00 -13.73
C LEU A 83 1.02 20.28 -13.15
N GLY A 84 0.53 21.19 -14.00
CA GLY A 84 -0.07 22.46 -13.60
C GLY A 84 -1.53 22.38 -13.13
N PHE A 85 -2.07 21.16 -12.91
CA PHE A 85 -3.43 20.97 -12.38
C PHE A 85 -3.37 20.79 -10.87
N ARG A 86 -3.62 21.89 -10.12
CA ARG A 86 -3.44 21.94 -8.66
C ARG A 86 -4.45 22.87 -7.98
N LEU A 87 -4.84 22.48 -6.78
CA LEU A 87 -5.62 23.33 -5.89
C LEU A 87 -4.76 23.72 -4.69
N TYR A 88 -4.53 25.03 -4.54
CA TYR A 88 -3.66 25.60 -3.52
C TYR A 88 -4.45 26.09 -2.31
N PRO A 89 -4.03 25.81 -1.06
CA PRO A 89 -4.53 26.49 0.14
C PRO A 89 -3.92 27.90 0.21
N LEU A 90 -4.73 28.92 -0.08
CA LEU A 90 -4.25 30.29 -0.34
C LEU A 90 -3.50 30.91 0.84
N ALA A 91 -3.96 30.71 2.08
CA ALA A 91 -3.30 31.29 3.24
C ALA A 91 -1.83 30.86 3.40
N ALA A 92 -1.51 29.59 3.13
CA ALA A 92 -0.13 29.08 3.20
C ALA A 92 0.67 29.49 1.95
N THR A 93 0.02 29.47 0.79
CA THR A 93 0.66 29.77 -0.50
C THR A 93 1.04 31.24 -0.61
N VAL A 94 0.15 32.16 -0.20
CA VAL A 94 0.43 33.61 -0.24
C VAL A 94 1.52 33.97 0.76
N ARG A 95 1.47 33.43 2.00
CA ARG A 95 2.58 33.64 2.95
C ARG A 95 3.94 33.19 2.40
N LEU A 96 3.97 32.10 1.64
CA LEU A 96 5.21 31.63 0.99
C LEU A 96 5.67 32.62 -0.09
N ILE A 97 4.77 33.04 -1.00
CA ILE A 97 5.08 33.95 -2.12
C ILE A 97 5.53 35.32 -1.64
N ASP A 98 5.04 35.78 -0.49
CA ASP A 98 5.42 37.06 0.10
C ASP A 98 6.80 37.01 0.79
N ARG A 99 7.17 35.85 1.30
CA ARG A 99 8.44 35.61 2.00
C ARG A 99 9.60 35.28 1.07
N VAL A 100 9.33 34.63 -0.06
CA VAL A 100 10.35 34.04 -0.93
C VAL A 100 10.06 34.37 -2.39
N ARG A 101 11.07 34.86 -3.11
CA ARG A 101 10.98 35.03 -4.57
C ARG A 101 10.90 33.64 -5.24
N ILE A 102 9.78 33.34 -5.86
CA ILE A 102 9.55 32.11 -6.64
C ILE A 102 9.67 32.47 -8.14
N PRO A 103 10.30 31.61 -8.96
CA PRO A 103 10.35 31.77 -10.41
C PRO A 103 8.97 31.86 -11.04
N THR A 104 8.90 32.32 -12.30
CA THR A 104 7.63 32.52 -13.00
C THR A 104 7.50 31.76 -14.31
N ARG A 105 8.42 30.82 -14.59
CA ARG A 105 8.43 30.01 -15.80
C ARG A 105 8.28 28.53 -15.47
N MET A 106 8.86 27.60 -16.26
CA MET A 106 8.76 26.15 -16.11
C MET A 106 9.25 25.61 -14.76
N ASP A 107 10.05 26.36 -14.04
CA ASP A 107 10.54 26.08 -12.69
C ASP A 107 9.55 26.48 -11.57
N PHE A 108 8.49 27.27 -11.90
CA PHE A 108 7.49 27.71 -10.92
C PHE A 108 6.79 26.54 -10.22
N ASP A 109 6.26 25.62 -11.00
CA ASP A 109 5.43 24.52 -10.50
C ASP A 109 6.18 23.59 -9.56
N ILE A 110 7.45 23.37 -9.83
CA ILE A 110 8.30 22.51 -9.02
C ILE A 110 8.70 23.23 -7.73
N GLU A 111 9.21 24.46 -7.85
CA GLU A 111 9.76 25.19 -6.72
C GLU A 111 8.71 25.55 -5.67
N ILE A 112 7.52 26.02 -6.10
CA ILE A 112 6.45 26.38 -5.15
C ILE A 112 6.02 25.16 -4.33
N LEU A 113 5.92 23.99 -4.97
CA LEU A 113 5.49 22.76 -4.33
C LEU A 113 6.53 22.22 -3.33
N VAL A 114 7.82 22.24 -3.70
CA VAL A 114 8.92 21.86 -2.81
C VAL A 114 8.97 22.77 -1.58
N ARG A 115 8.82 24.08 -1.75
CA ARG A 115 8.85 25.04 -0.65
C ARG A 115 7.64 24.93 0.28
N LEU A 116 6.44 24.73 -0.27
CA LEU A 116 5.25 24.44 0.53
C LEU A 116 5.43 23.17 1.36
N ALA A 117 6.03 22.12 0.77
CA ALA A 117 6.34 20.89 1.50
C ALA A 117 7.37 21.13 2.62
N TRP A 118 8.36 22.01 2.44
CA TRP A 118 9.29 22.40 3.51
C TRP A 118 8.61 23.20 4.64
N ASP A 119 7.59 23.97 4.31
CA ASP A 119 6.77 24.68 5.31
C ASP A 119 5.78 23.76 6.03
N GLY A 120 5.79 22.47 5.69
CA GLY A 120 4.94 21.47 6.33
C GLY A 120 3.52 21.40 5.76
N VAL A 121 3.25 22.06 4.63
CA VAL A 121 1.96 21.98 3.94
C VAL A 121 1.79 20.56 3.38
N PRO A 122 0.72 19.85 3.72
CA PRO A 122 0.45 18.51 3.20
C PRO A 122 0.22 18.52 1.70
N VAL A 123 0.62 17.42 1.02
CA VAL A 123 0.37 17.24 -0.40
C VAL A 123 -0.48 15.98 -0.60
N LEU A 124 -1.63 16.14 -1.27
CA LEU A 124 -2.51 15.07 -1.69
C LEU A 124 -2.47 14.91 -3.20
N ASN A 125 -2.41 13.67 -3.67
CA ASN A 125 -2.41 13.39 -5.10
C ASN A 125 -3.77 12.84 -5.52
N VAL A 126 -4.39 13.48 -6.51
CA VAL A 126 -5.63 13.04 -7.14
C VAL A 126 -5.30 12.52 -8.54
N PRO A 127 -5.61 11.25 -8.85
CA PRO A 127 -5.40 10.73 -10.19
C PRO A 127 -6.22 11.52 -11.22
N THR A 128 -5.56 12.02 -12.28
CA THR A 128 -6.21 12.78 -13.36
C THR A 128 -5.76 12.26 -14.72
N ARG A 129 -6.66 12.29 -15.68
CA ARG A 129 -6.34 11.92 -17.05
C ARG A 129 -5.62 13.06 -17.74
N VAL A 130 -4.50 12.74 -18.41
CA VAL A 130 -3.78 13.69 -19.25
C VAL A 130 -3.84 13.22 -20.69
N ILE A 131 -4.34 14.10 -21.55
CA ILE A 131 -4.53 13.85 -22.99
C ILE A 131 -3.49 14.67 -23.74
N TYR A 132 -2.79 14.06 -24.70
CA TYR A 132 -1.90 14.78 -25.59
C TYR A 132 -2.63 14.99 -26.93
N PRO A 133 -3.17 16.20 -27.21
CA PRO A 133 -3.83 16.46 -28.49
C PRO A 133 -2.82 16.38 -29.64
N ALA A 134 -3.23 15.76 -30.73
CA ALA A 134 -2.43 15.70 -31.95
C ALA A 134 -2.20 17.13 -32.49
N GLY A 135 -0.95 17.52 -32.73
CA GLY A 135 -0.59 18.87 -33.22
C GLY A 135 -0.44 19.92 -32.13
N GLY A 136 -0.47 19.57 -30.84
CA GLY A 136 -0.25 20.52 -29.75
C GLY A 136 1.14 21.19 -29.80
N LEU A 137 1.16 22.53 -29.75
CA LEU A 137 2.40 23.32 -29.70
C LEU A 137 3.04 23.22 -28.30
N SER A 138 4.28 22.79 -28.23
CA SER A 138 5.06 22.80 -26.99
C SER A 138 5.90 24.09 -26.91
N HIS A 139 5.68 24.89 -25.89
CA HIS A 139 6.48 26.08 -25.59
C HIS A 139 7.77 25.75 -24.77
N PHE A 140 8.09 24.46 -24.61
CA PHE A 140 9.26 24.00 -23.87
C PHE A 140 10.52 24.10 -24.76
N ASP A 141 11.46 24.98 -24.37
CA ASP A 141 12.79 25.07 -24.96
C ASP A 141 13.72 24.04 -24.26
N VAL A 142 14.10 22.99 -25.02
CA VAL A 142 14.85 21.85 -24.49
C VAL A 142 16.14 22.28 -23.78
N TRP A 143 16.90 23.25 -24.31
CA TRP A 143 18.17 23.68 -23.71
C TRP A 143 17.97 24.65 -22.56
N ARG A 144 17.22 25.71 -22.77
CA ARG A 144 17.04 26.79 -21.79
C ARG A 144 16.24 26.34 -20.58
N ASP A 145 15.18 25.57 -20.80
CA ASP A 145 14.32 25.15 -19.70
C ASP A 145 14.95 24.01 -18.90
N ASN A 146 15.67 23.07 -19.55
CA ASN A 146 16.44 22.06 -18.80
C ASN A 146 17.59 22.69 -17.98
N LEU A 147 18.28 23.70 -18.49
CA LEU A 147 19.30 24.40 -17.72
C LEU A 147 18.69 25.12 -16.49
N ARG A 148 17.54 25.79 -16.66
CA ARG A 148 16.80 26.43 -15.56
C ARG A 148 16.34 25.45 -14.52
N ILE A 149 15.74 24.35 -14.95
CA ILE A 149 15.27 23.25 -14.06
C ILE A 149 16.46 22.65 -13.31
N SER A 150 17.58 22.40 -13.99
CA SER A 150 18.79 21.86 -13.36
C SER A 150 19.37 22.83 -12.33
N TRP A 151 19.43 24.14 -12.65
CA TRP A 151 19.86 25.18 -11.73
C TRP A 151 18.93 25.31 -10.52
N MET A 152 17.61 25.25 -10.75
CA MET A 152 16.61 25.23 -9.69
C MET A 152 16.83 24.03 -8.74
N HIS A 153 16.98 22.82 -9.28
CA HIS A 153 17.25 21.63 -8.47
C HIS A 153 18.56 21.75 -7.68
N THR A 154 19.63 22.28 -8.29
CA THR A 154 20.90 22.54 -7.59
C THR A 154 20.69 23.48 -6.41
N ARG A 155 19.99 24.60 -6.62
CA ARG A 155 19.69 25.59 -5.57
C ARG A 155 18.81 25.00 -4.46
N LEU A 156 17.77 24.24 -4.82
CA LEU A 156 16.87 23.61 -3.86
C LEU A 156 17.61 22.51 -3.07
N THR A 157 18.40 21.68 -3.72
CA THR A 157 19.20 20.64 -3.07
C THR A 157 20.23 21.24 -2.12
N THR A 158 20.94 22.28 -2.53
CA THR A 158 21.89 22.99 -1.65
C THR A 158 21.19 23.55 -0.41
N ARG A 159 20.04 24.21 -0.61
CA ARG A 159 19.24 24.75 0.51
C ARG A 159 18.72 23.64 1.41
N MET A 160 18.26 22.52 0.83
CA MET A 160 17.84 21.34 1.58
C MET A 160 18.98 20.80 2.45
N LEU A 161 20.20 20.67 1.91
CA LEU A 161 21.36 20.20 2.68
C LEU A 161 21.67 21.14 3.86
N LEU A 162 21.61 22.45 3.67
CA LEU A 162 21.82 23.44 4.74
C LEU A 162 20.73 23.39 5.82
N THR A 163 19.49 23.07 5.43
CA THR A 163 18.34 23.02 6.34
C THR A 163 17.94 21.60 6.73
N PHE A 164 18.72 20.61 6.31
CA PHE A 164 18.44 19.18 6.50
C PHE A 164 18.03 18.80 7.93
N PRO A 165 18.77 19.20 8.99
CA PRO A 165 18.40 18.86 10.37
C PRO A 165 17.03 19.44 10.76
N ALA A 166 16.70 20.65 10.33
CA ALA A 166 15.44 21.31 10.64
C ALA A 166 14.26 20.65 9.90
N ILE A 167 14.44 20.30 8.62
CA ILE A 167 13.44 19.57 7.84
C ILE A 167 13.16 18.21 8.46
N LEU A 168 14.21 17.48 8.83
CA LEU A 168 14.12 16.18 9.45
C LEU A 168 13.42 16.27 10.82
N TYR A 169 13.81 17.23 11.65
CA TYR A 169 13.21 17.48 12.96
C TYR A 169 11.71 17.79 12.86
N ARG A 170 11.30 18.69 11.95
CA ARG A 170 9.89 19.03 11.71
C ARG A 170 9.09 17.79 11.27
N ARG A 171 9.66 16.97 10.41
CA ARG A 171 9.02 15.72 9.95
C ARG A 171 8.91 14.66 11.02
N TRP A 172 9.85 14.59 11.90
CA TRP A 172 9.82 13.62 12.99
C TRP A 172 8.86 14.01 14.11
N ARG A 173 8.65 15.32 14.32
CA ARG A 173 7.72 15.87 15.32
C ARG A 173 6.37 16.32 14.75
N GLY A 174 6.28 16.61 13.47
CA GLY A 174 5.04 17.07 12.85
C GLY A 174 3.91 16.04 13.02
N PRO A 175 2.68 16.50 13.31
CA PRO A 175 1.53 15.61 13.31
C PRO A 175 1.45 14.92 11.95
N VAL A 176 1.04 13.65 11.96
CA VAL A 176 0.59 12.98 10.76
C VAL A 176 -0.54 13.85 10.23
N THR A 177 -0.34 14.51 9.09
CA THR A 177 -1.49 15.01 8.38
C THR A 177 -2.25 13.77 7.95
N ASN A 178 -3.24 13.42 8.77
CA ASN A 178 -4.21 12.43 8.45
C ASN A 178 -4.84 12.87 7.13
N THR A 179 -4.40 12.29 6.05
CA THR A 179 -5.23 12.12 4.89
C THR A 179 -6.25 11.08 5.33
N GLU A 180 -7.24 11.52 6.12
CA GLU A 180 -8.40 10.73 6.47
C GLU A 180 -8.93 10.13 5.17
N GLY A 181 -8.96 8.80 5.10
CA GLY A 181 -9.56 8.09 3.99
C GLY A 181 -8.65 7.51 2.91
N ALA A 182 -7.33 7.57 3.00
CA ALA A 182 -6.52 6.77 2.08
C ALA A 182 -6.51 5.30 2.52
N HIS A 183 -7.57 4.60 2.15
CA HIS A 183 -7.64 3.14 2.30
C HIS A 183 -6.38 2.49 1.70
N TRP A 184 -5.88 1.41 2.31
CA TRP A 184 -4.66 0.69 1.88
C TRP A 184 -4.67 0.35 0.38
N SER A 185 -5.86 0.12 -0.22
CA SER A 185 -6.03 -0.18 -1.65
C SER A 185 -5.69 1.00 -2.59
N ARG A 186 -5.61 2.23 -2.08
CA ARG A 186 -5.17 3.43 -2.81
C ARG A 186 -3.67 3.72 -2.65
N LEU A 187 -2.99 2.96 -1.78
CA LEU A 187 -1.54 3.04 -1.61
C LEU A 187 -0.88 2.27 -2.76
N GLY A 188 -0.52 2.96 -3.84
CA GLY A 188 0.18 2.36 -4.98
C GLY A 188 1.49 1.69 -4.54
N GLU A 189 1.83 0.58 -5.20
CA GLU A 189 3.12 -0.11 -5.02
C GLU A 189 4.28 0.87 -5.30
N ARG A 190 5.08 1.17 -4.28
CA ARG A 190 6.19 2.12 -4.35
C ARG A 190 7.50 1.50 -4.85
N GLY A 191 7.50 0.29 -5.38
CA GLY A 191 8.64 -0.37 -5.99
C GLY A 191 8.74 -0.04 -7.48
N SER A 192 9.91 0.38 -7.98
CA SER A 192 10.13 0.43 -9.42
C SER A 192 10.39 -0.99 -9.93
N ALA A 193 9.79 -1.37 -11.06
CA ALA A 193 10.08 -2.65 -11.73
C ALA A 193 11.59 -2.80 -12.02
N LEU A 194 12.28 -1.67 -12.28
CA LEU A 194 13.72 -1.63 -12.46
C LEU A 194 14.47 -2.02 -11.17
N GLY A 195 14.07 -1.46 -10.02
CA GLY A 195 14.68 -1.80 -8.72
C GLY A 195 14.54 -3.28 -8.37
N LEU A 196 13.36 -3.85 -8.63
CA LEU A 196 13.13 -5.29 -8.42
C LEU A 196 13.97 -6.14 -9.37
N ARG A 197 14.05 -5.77 -10.66
CA ARG A 197 14.92 -6.47 -11.65
C ARG A 197 16.40 -6.40 -11.27
N THR A 198 16.86 -5.24 -10.82
CA THR A 198 18.24 -5.06 -10.35
C THR A 198 18.52 -5.94 -9.12
N LEU A 199 17.61 -5.96 -8.15
CA LEU A 199 17.74 -6.81 -6.98
C LEU A 199 17.79 -8.30 -7.34
N ILE A 200 16.92 -8.75 -8.26
CA ILE A 200 16.93 -10.12 -8.77
C ILE A 200 18.24 -10.42 -9.53
N ALA A 201 18.75 -9.49 -10.34
CA ALA A 201 20.01 -9.66 -11.06
C ALA A 201 21.21 -9.79 -10.10
N ILE A 202 21.28 -8.95 -9.07
CA ILE A 202 22.31 -9.03 -8.02
C ILE A 202 22.18 -10.33 -7.23
N TYR A 203 20.94 -10.71 -6.85
CA TYR A 203 20.71 -12.00 -6.20
C TYR A 203 21.19 -13.19 -7.06
N ARG A 204 21.01 -13.09 -8.38
CA ARG A 204 21.45 -14.13 -9.33
C ARG A 204 22.97 -14.18 -9.50
N GLY A 205 23.62 -13.02 -9.62
CA GLY A 205 25.05 -12.92 -9.95
C GLY A 205 25.97 -12.96 -8.71
N LEU A 206 25.60 -12.26 -7.64
CA LEU A 206 26.43 -12.07 -6.45
C LEU A 206 25.93 -12.83 -5.21
N GLY A 207 24.76 -13.47 -5.31
CA GLY A 207 24.18 -14.28 -4.25
C GLY A 207 23.38 -13.51 -3.20
N ASP A 208 22.88 -14.26 -2.21
CA ASP A 208 22.00 -13.77 -1.15
C ASP A 208 22.64 -12.69 -0.24
N PRO A 209 23.92 -12.78 0.19
CA PRO A 209 24.52 -11.76 1.05
C PRO A 209 24.58 -10.38 0.40
N ALA A 210 24.97 -10.31 -0.88
CA ALA A 210 25.07 -9.06 -1.63
C ALA A 210 23.69 -8.43 -1.86
N ALA A 211 22.68 -9.25 -2.20
CA ALA A 211 21.30 -8.80 -2.35
C ALA A 211 20.74 -8.24 -1.03
N ARG A 212 20.99 -8.90 0.11
CA ARG A 212 20.57 -8.41 1.42
C ARG A 212 21.28 -7.13 1.83
N LEU A 213 22.56 -6.95 1.48
CA LEU A 213 23.27 -5.70 1.74
C LEU A 213 22.66 -4.53 0.95
N LEU A 214 22.42 -4.72 -0.36
CA LEU A 214 21.74 -3.72 -1.18
C LEU A 214 20.33 -3.41 -0.62
N LEU A 215 19.60 -4.45 -0.22
CA LEU A 215 18.26 -4.30 0.32
C LEU A 215 18.25 -3.44 1.58
N ARG A 216 19.26 -3.54 2.45
CA ARG A 216 19.40 -2.66 3.62
C ARG A 216 19.50 -1.19 3.23
N ALA A 217 20.27 -0.86 2.19
CA ALA A 217 20.40 0.51 1.68
C ALA A 217 19.07 1.02 1.08
N ILE A 218 18.39 0.19 0.29
CA ILE A 218 17.08 0.51 -0.29
C ILE A 218 16.05 0.73 0.81
N VAL A 219 15.98 -0.15 1.80
CA VAL A 219 15.05 -0.03 2.94
C VAL A 219 15.37 1.17 3.80
N PHE A 220 16.65 1.47 4.03
CA PHE A 220 17.06 2.68 4.76
C PHE A 220 16.57 3.95 4.07
N TRP A 221 16.69 4.03 2.75
CA TRP A 221 16.16 5.10 1.94
C TRP A 221 14.64 5.22 2.09
N HIS A 222 13.91 4.11 1.94
CA HIS A 222 12.45 4.09 2.10
C HIS A 222 12.01 4.42 3.54
N TRP A 223 12.76 3.99 4.54
CA TRP A 223 12.51 4.33 5.93
C TRP A 223 12.74 5.82 6.21
N LEU A 224 13.81 6.39 5.66
CA LEU A 224 14.12 7.81 5.83
C LEU A 224 13.04 8.71 5.23
N PHE A 225 12.57 8.39 4.02
CA PHE A 225 11.60 9.18 3.26
C PHE A 225 10.15 8.73 3.40
N GLY A 226 9.91 7.49 3.82
CA GLY A 226 8.58 6.88 3.95
C GLY A 226 7.90 7.16 5.29
N GLN A 227 7.52 8.42 5.56
CA GLN A 227 6.94 8.83 6.84
C GLN A 227 5.74 7.98 7.27
N ARG A 228 4.78 7.70 6.36
CA ARG A 228 3.58 6.92 6.65
C ARG A 228 3.90 5.50 7.14
N ALA A 229 4.72 4.77 6.37
CA ALA A 229 5.09 3.40 6.73
C ALA A 229 5.83 3.34 8.06
N ARG A 230 6.72 4.32 8.32
CA ARG A 230 7.44 4.44 9.60
C ARG A 230 6.51 4.71 10.76
N GLN A 231 5.50 5.57 10.58
CA GLN A 231 4.52 5.90 11.63
C GLN A 231 3.57 4.74 11.90
N ALA A 232 3.04 4.10 10.85
CA ALA A 232 2.23 2.90 10.99
C ALA A 232 2.99 1.77 11.72
N SER A 233 4.25 1.55 11.34
CA SER A 233 5.12 0.60 12.04
C SER A 233 5.31 0.95 13.52
N ARG A 234 5.56 2.23 13.84
CA ARG A 234 5.72 2.65 15.25
C ARG A 234 4.41 2.54 16.03
N ALA A 235 3.27 2.89 15.43
CA ALA A 235 1.96 2.77 16.07
C ALA A 235 1.64 1.30 16.38
N TYR A 236 1.88 0.40 15.44
CA TYR A 236 1.75 -1.04 15.66
C TYR A 236 2.66 -1.52 16.80
N LEU A 237 3.96 -1.21 16.73
CA LEU A 237 4.92 -1.63 17.76
C LEU A 237 4.59 -1.06 19.15
N ALA A 238 4.03 0.16 19.22
CA ALA A 238 3.60 0.75 20.50
C ALA A 238 2.45 -0.04 21.12
N ARG A 239 1.43 -0.39 20.31
CA ARG A 239 0.29 -1.21 20.76
C ARG A 239 0.74 -2.60 21.18
N LEU A 240 1.55 -3.26 20.37
CA LEU A 240 2.07 -4.59 20.66
C LEU A 240 2.93 -4.59 21.93
N HIS A 241 3.76 -3.56 22.13
CA HIS A 241 4.60 -3.41 23.33
C HIS A 241 3.74 -3.23 24.58
N ALA A 242 2.71 -2.37 24.52
CA ALA A 242 1.76 -2.19 25.61
C ALA A 242 0.97 -3.46 25.90
N PHE A 243 0.41 -4.11 24.86
CA PHE A 243 -0.37 -5.35 24.97
C PHE A 243 0.46 -6.50 25.58
N SER A 244 1.75 -6.58 25.23
CA SER A 244 2.66 -7.60 25.77
C SER A 244 3.16 -7.32 27.20
N GLY A 245 2.75 -6.23 27.83
CA GLY A 245 3.34 -5.81 29.11
C GLY A 245 4.83 -5.48 29.02
N GLY A 246 5.28 -4.93 27.90
CA GLY A 246 6.67 -4.50 27.69
C GLY A 246 7.64 -5.59 27.19
N ARG A 247 7.16 -6.80 26.91
CA ARG A 247 8.00 -7.95 26.50
C ARG A 247 8.43 -7.94 25.03
N THR A 248 7.76 -7.18 24.18
CA THR A 248 8.09 -7.07 22.75
C THR A 248 8.96 -5.84 22.46
N PRO A 249 9.53 -5.71 21.24
CA PRO A 249 10.38 -4.57 20.88
C PRO A 249 9.70 -3.22 21.10
N ARG A 250 10.41 -2.27 21.70
CA ARG A 250 9.95 -0.89 21.91
C ARG A 250 9.69 -0.18 20.57
N PRO A 251 8.76 0.80 20.50
CA PRO A 251 8.40 1.53 19.27
C PRO A 251 9.47 2.58 18.88
N THR A 252 10.72 2.17 18.80
CA THR A 252 11.85 3.03 18.43
C THR A 252 11.96 3.17 16.90
N ALA A 253 12.67 4.22 16.46
CA ALA A 253 13.00 4.42 15.05
C ALA A 253 13.79 3.23 14.48
N ALA A 254 14.70 2.67 15.26
CA ALA A 254 15.50 1.49 14.88
C ALA A 254 14.62 0.24 14.70
N ASN A 255 13.66 0.00 15.58
CA ASN A 255 12.77 -1.14 15.46
C ASN A 255 11.75 -0.96 14.33
N ALA A 256 11.31 0.28 14.04
CA ALA A 256 10.52 0.56 12.83
C ALA A 256 11.32 0.28 11.54
N TYR A 257 12.63 0.61 11.51
CA TYR A 257 13.50 0.23 10.40
C TYR A 257 13.64 -1.31 10.28
N ARG A 258 13.88 -2.01 11.40
CA ARG A 258 13.96 -3.48 11.42
C ARG A 258 12.66 -4.15 10.93
N HIS A 259 11.50 -3.57 11.25
CA HIS A 259 10.21 -4.05 10.79
C HIS A 259 10.06 -3.91 9.27
N LEU A 260 10.42 -2.75 8.70
CA LEU A 260 10.45 -2.56 7.24
C LEU A 260 11.48 -3.49 6.56
N LEU A 261 12.62 -3.71 7.21
CA LEU A 261 13.65 -4.62 6.71
C LEU A 261 13.19 -6.09 6.75
N ALA A 262 12.42 -6.49 7.76
CA ALA A 262 11.83 -7.82 7.83
C ALA A 262 10.86 -8.06 6.65
N PHE A 263 10.03 -7.09 6.32
CA PHE A 263 9.16 -7.14 5.13
C PHE A 263 9.97 -7.31 3.84
N ALA A 264 10.99 -6.49 3.65
CA ALA A 264 11.83 -6.56 2.45
C ALA A 264 12.60 -7.89 2.35
N ASN A 265 13.10 -8.42 3.48
CA ASN A 265 13.71 -9.73 3.52
C ASN A 265 12.71 -10.85 3.18
N SER A 266 11.45 -10.75 3.63
CA SER A 266 10.43 -11.74 3.26
C SER A 266 10.20 -11.79 1.75
N ALA A 267 10.35 -10.67 1.04
CA ALA A 267 10.30 -10.64 -0.42
C ALA A 267 11.48 -11.38 -1.08
N LEU A 268 12.70 -11.28 -0.53
CA LEU A 268 13.85 -12.07 -0.98
C LEU A 268 13.67 -13.57 -0.66
N ASP A 269 13.14 -13.88 0.51
CA ASP A 269 12.86 -15.27 0.89
C ASP A 269 11.84 -15.92 -0.06
N LYS A 270 10.85 -15.15 -0.59
CA LYS A 270 9.96 -15.62 -1.67
C LYS A 270 10.75 -16.02 -2.91
N VAL A 271 11.69 -15.19 -3.35
CA VAL A 271 12.55 -15.49 -4.51
C VAL A 271 13.41 -16.72 -4.25
N ALA A 272 13.94 -16.88 -3.04
CA ALA A 272 14.70 -18.06 -2.63
C ALA A 272 13.85 -19.34 -2.64
N GLY A 273 12.64 -19.28 -2.10
CA GLY A 273 11.67 -20.37 -2.12
C GLY A 273 11.30 -20.79 -3.54
N TRP A 274 11.05 -19.84 -4.43
CA TRP A 274 10.73 -20.13 -5.83
C TRP A 274 11.89 -20.79 -6.61
N ARG A 275 13.12 -20.60 -6.15
CA ARG A 275 14.30 -21.23 -6.73
C ARG A 275 14.66 -22.57 -6.10
N GLY A 276 13.84 -23.08 -5.19
CA GLY A 276 14.09 -24.32 -4.48
C GLY A 276 15.31 -24.26 -3.53
N ARG A 277 15.74 -23.05 -3.16
CA ARG A 277 16.85 -22.86 -2.20
C ARG A 277 16.42 -22.99 -0.74
N ILE A 278 15.12 -22.98 -0.49
CA ILE A 278 14.54 -23.27 0.82
C ILE A 278 14.06 -24.71 0.74
N ALA A 279 14.76 -25.57 1.44
CA ALA A 279 14.39 -26.97 1.51
C ALA A 279 13.21 -27.15 2.49
N TYR A 280 12.48 -28.22 2.30
CA TYR A 280 11.41 -28.62 3.23
C TYR A 280 11.91 -28.83 4.65
N THR A 281 13.16 -29.31 4.79
CA THR A 281 13.86 -29.47 6.06
C THR A 281 14.12 -28.18 6.81
N ASP A 282 14.04 -27.01 6.12
CA ASP A 282 14.17 -25.69 6.73
C ASP A 282 12.86 -25.22 7.39
N LEU A 283 11.79 -26.02 7.28
CA LEU A 283 10.46 -25.74 7.79
C LEU A 283 10.19 -26.54 9.07
N ASP A 284 10.04 -25.86 10.18
CA ASP A 284 9.42 -26.41 11.39
C ASP A 284 7.91 -26.38 11.23
N PHE A 285 7.27 -27.55 11.03
CA PHE A 285 5.84 -27.64 10.74
C PHE A 285 5.14 -28.66 11.64
N PRO A 286 4.77 -28.31 12.88
CA PRO A 286 4.08 -29.19 13.82
C PRO A 286 2.72 -29.69 13.29
N GLY A 287 1.97 -28.85 12.57
CA GLY A 287 0.65 -29.18 11.99
C GLY A 287 0.67 -30.01 10.72
N ARG A 288 1.83 -30.55 10.33
CA ARG A 288 2.01 -31.30 9.08
C ARG A 288 1.08 -32.49 8.94
N ALA A 289 1.01 -33.33 9.97
CA ALA A 289 0.19 -34.51 9.95
C ALA A 289 -1.31 -34.23 9.73
N GLN A 290 -1.80 -33.07 10.20
CA GLN A 290 -3.18 -32.63 9.95
C GLN A 290 -3.42 -32.31 8.47
N LEU A 291 -2.50 -31.62 7.83
CA LEU A 291 -2.59 -31.30 6.41
C LEU A 291 -2.53 -32.57 5.55
N GLU A 292 -1.62 -33.48 5.87
CA GLU A 292 -1.47 -34.78 5.19
C GLU A 292 -2.74 -35.66 5.36
N THR A 293 -3.37 -35.65 6.54
CA THR A 293 -4.62 -36.35 6.80
C THR A 293 -5.76 -35.81 5.95
N LEU A 294 -5.93 -34.49 5.88
CA LEU A 294 -6.96 -33.89 5.03
C LEU A 294 -6.74 -34.26 3.55
N GLN A 295 -5.51 -34.21 3.10
CA GLN A 295 -5.14 -34.58 1.74
C GLN A 295 -5.45 -36.08 1.45
N ALA A 296 -5.06 -36.96 2.34
CA ALA A 296 -5.33 -38.42 2.21
C ALA A 296 -6.84 -38.74 2.16
N GLN A 297 -7.65 -37.91 2.83
CA GLN A 297 -9.12 -38.01 2.81
C GLN A 297 -9.76 -37.36 1.57
N GLY A 298 -8.97 -36.71 0.68
CA GLY A 298 -9.48 -35.92 -0.44
C GLY A 298 -10.28 -34.69 0.00
N ARG A 299 -10.07 -34.19 1.22
CA ARG A 299 -10.80 -33.04 1.78
C ARG A 299 -9.99 -31.75 1.57
N GLY A 300 -10.56 -30.85 0.81
CA GLY A 300 -10.04 -29.48 0.72
C GLY A 300 -10.39 -28.66 1.96
N ALA A 301 -9.68 -27.55 2.17
CA ALA A 301 -9.88 -26.66 3.29
C ALA A 301 -9.54 -25.21 2.94
N ILE A 302 -10.04 -24.26 3.75
CA ILE A 302 -9.59 -22.87 3.72
C ILE A 302 -8.43 -22.71 4.69
N LEU A 303 -7.33 -22.14 4.19
CA LEU A 303 -6.20 -21.65 4.97
C LEU A 303 -6.36 -20.15 5.14
N LEU A 304 -6.89 -19.75 6.30
CA LEU A 304 -7.15 -18.37 6.66
C LEU A 304 -5.85 -17.74 7.17
N GLY A 305 -5.21 -16.89 6.35
CA GLY A 305 -3.94 -16.28 6.64
C GLY A 305 -4.05 -14.80 7.01
N ALA A 306 -2.87 -14.19 7.22
CA ALA A 306 -2.69 -12.76 7.46
C ALA A 306 -1.49 -12.25 6.68
N HIS A 307 -1.34 -10.91 6.54
CA HIS A 307 -0.09 -10.30 6.05
C HIS A 307 1.02 -10.39 7.11
N LEU A 308 1.19 -11.57 7.68
CA LEU A 308 2.16 -11.91 8.72
C LEU A 308 3.11 -12.99 8.20
N GLY A 309 4.42 -12.73 8.29
CA GLY A 309 5.44 -13.64 7.82
C GLY A 309 5.45 -13.81 6.30
N ASN A 310 5.55 -15.04 5.81
CA ASN A 310 5.70 -15.33 4.40
C ASN A 310 4.76 -16.47 3.94
N LEU A 311 3.53 -16.12 3.56
CA LEU A 311 2.54 -17.09 3.06
C LEU A 311 3.01 -17.85 1.82
N GLU A 312 3.95 -17.28 1.04
CA GLU A 312 4.50 -17.94 -0.15
C GLU A 312 5.35 -19.19 0.18
N MET A 313 5.73 -19.37 1.44
CA MET A 313 6.39 -20.63 1.87
C MET A 313 5.48 -21.84 1.78
N LEU A 314 4.16 -21.66 1.73
CA LEU A 314 3.20 -22.71 1.34
C LEU A 314 3.55 -23.37 -0.01
N ARG A 315 4.17 -22.60 -0.91
CA ARG A 315 4.66 -23.13 -2.20
C ARG A 315 5.79 -24.14 -2.00
N ALA A 316 6.71 -23.88 -1.06
CA ALA A 316 7.77 -24.83 -0.75
C ALA A 316 7.18 -26.15 -0.22
N LEU A 317 6.10 -26.06 0.56
CA LEU A 317 5.32 -27.21 1.02
C LEU A 317 4.64 -27.96 -0.14
N ALA A 318 4.00 -27.24 -1.07
CA ALA A 318 3.33 -27.82 -2.23
C ALA A 318 4.30 -28.49 -3.23
N LEU A 319 5.53 -27.96 -3.34
CA LEU A 319 6.55 -28.52 -4.25
C LEU A 319 7.20 -29.79 -3.70
N SER A 320 7.30 -29.94 -2.38
CA SER A 320 7.88 -31.12 -1.75
C SER A 320 6.92 -32.32 -1.74
N HIS A 321 5.62 -32.06 -1.90
CA HIS A 321 4.56 -33.07 -1.95
C HIS A 321 3.74 -32.86 -3.22
N ALA A 322 4.05 -33.61 -4.27
CA ALA A 322 3.56 -33.44 -5.66
C ALA A 322 2.00 -33.50 -5.82
N GLN A 323 1.26 -33.67 -4.76
CA GLN A 323 -0.20 -33.85 -4.78
C GLN A 323 -0.99 -32.69 -4.14
N VAL A 324 -0.35 -31.70 -3.51
CA VAL A 324 -1.07 -30.58 -2.87
C VAL A 324 -1.27 -29.43 -3.84
N THR A 325 -2.51 -29.16 -4.22
CA THR A 325 -2.87 -27.99 -5.01
C THR A 325 -3.34 -26.85 -4.10
N ILE A 326 -2.63 -25.72 -4.15
CA ILE A 326 -2.94 -24.53 -3.35
C ILE A 326 -3.39 -23.40 -4.29
N ASN A 327 -4.53 -22.81 -3.99
CA ASN A 327 -5.10 -21.68 -4.71
C ASN A 327 -5.09 -20.44 -3.81
N ALA A 328 -4.39 -19.40 -4.20
CA ALA A 328 -4.43 -18.13 -3.49
C ALA A 328 -5.52 -17.23 -4.06
N VAL A 329 -6.49 -16.89 -3.22
CA VAL A 329 -7.59 -15.97 -3.57
C VAL A 329 -7.13 -14.54 -3.36
N VAL A 330 -6.98 -13.76 -4.44
CA VAL A 330 -6.48 -12.39 -4.43
C VAL A 330 -7.56 -11.41 -4.84
N TYR A 331 -7.87 -10.47 -3.96
CA TYR A 331 -8.99 -9.53 -4.12
C TYR A 331 -8.66 -8.24 -4.91
N THR A 332 -7.42 -7.97 -5.32
CA THR A 332 -7.05 -6.68 -5.94
C THR A 332 -6.13 -6.81 -7.14
N ALA A 333 -6.39 -5.95 -8.15
CA ALA A 333 -5.54 -5.77 -9.33
C ALA A 333 -4.09 -5.27 -9.02
N HIS A 334 -3.81 -4.83 -7.79
CA HIS A 334 -2.49 -4.31 -7.40
C HIS A 334 -1.42 -5.38 -7.19
N ALA A 335 -1.79 -6.59 -6.79
CA ALA A 335 -0.86 -7.72 -6.70
C ALA A 335 -0.43 -8.28 -8.07
N GLN A 336 -1.14 -7.93 -9.15
CA GLN A 336 -0.87 -8.44 -10.50
C GLN A 336 0.53 -8.09 -11.00
N ARG A 337 0.95 -6.83 -10.92
CA ARG A 337 2.25 -6.38 -11.46
C ARG A 337 3.45 -7.03 -10.79
N PHE A 338 3.39 -7.18 -9.47
CA PHE A 338 4.44 -7.86 -8.72
C PHE A 338 4.47 -9.34 -9.07
N THR A 339 3.32 -9.98 -9.13
CA THR A 339 3.17 -11.40 -9.43
C THR A 339 3.50 -11.73 -10.88
N GLU A 340 3.08 -10.91 -11.86
CA GLU A 340 3.41 -11.06 -13.28
C GLU A 340 4.92 -10.90 -13.56
N THR A 341 5.56 -9.92 -12.91
CA THR A 341 7.01 -9.72 -13.04
C THR A 341 7.79 -10.90 -12.48
N LEU A 342 7.26 -11.58 -11.48
CA LEU A 342 7.88 -12.72 -10.83
C LEU A 342 7.50 -14.04 -11.51
N ALA A 343 6.28 -14.22 -11.97
CA ALA A 343 5.83 -15.38 -12.71
C ALA A 343 6.60 -15.55 -14.04
N ALA A 344 6.92 -14.43 -14.72
CA ALA A 344 7.77 -14.41 -15.92
C ALA A 344 9.21 -14.91 -15.69
N SER A 345 9.62 -15.08 -14.42
CA SER A 345 10.97 -15.56 -14.09
C SER A 345 11.07 -17.04 -13.76
N SER A 346 9.98 -17.83 -13.81
CA SER A 346 10.02 -19.25 -13.44
C SER A 346 8.85 -20.05 -14.01
N GLU A 347 9.12 -20.91 -15.00
CA GLU A 347 8.17 -21.77 -15.70
C GLU A 347 7.64 -22.98 -14.86
N ARG A 348 8.16 -23.21 -13.65
CA ARG A 348 7.87 -24.43 -12.84
C ARG A 348 6.78 -24.27 -11.80
N PHE A 349 5.99 -23.19 -11.78
CA PHE A 349 5.14 -22.89 -10.64
C PHE A 349 3.64 -23.05 -10.90
N ARG A 350 3.01 -23.97 -10.17
CA ARG A 350 1.56 -24.19 -10.11
C ARG A 350 0.94 -23.61 -8.82
N LEU A 351 1.12 -22.31 -8.52
CA LEU A 351 0.17 -21.63 -7.66
C LEU A 351 -0.90 -21.01 -8.55
N ASN A 352 -2.11 -21.46 -8.41
CA ASN A 352 -3.23 -20.87 -9.10
C ASN A 352 -3.62 -19.57 -8.38
N LEU A 353 -3.27 -18.42 -8.97
CA LEU A 353 -3.77 -17.14 -8.49
C LEU A 353 -5.19 -16.97 -9.03
N LEU A 354 -6.15 -17.02 -8.13
CA LEU A 354 -7.53 -16.76 -8.46
C LEU A 354 -7.83 -15.28 -8.21
N HIS A 355 -7.83 -14.50 -9.31
CA HIS A 355 -8.26 -13.11 -9.26
C HIS A 355 -9.77 -13.05 -9.16
N VAL A 356 -10.27 -12.59 -8.01
CA VAL A 356 -11.70 -12.42 -7.76
C VAL A 356 -12.00 -10.93 -7.73
N PRO A 357 -12.44 -10.32 -8.84
CA PRO A 357 -12.76 -8.88 -8.88
C PRO A 357 -14.01 -8.54 -8.04
N ALA A 358 -14.94 -9.49 -7.93
CA ALA A 358 -16.10 -9.44 -7.04
C ALA A 358 -16.51 -10.87 -6.65
N PHE A 359 -16.91 -11.07 -5.40
CA PHE A 359 -17.51 -12.33 -4.99
C PHE A 359 -18.94 -12.41 -5.54
N GLY A 360 -19.09 -13.15 -6.64
CA GLY A 360 -20.37 -13.52 -7.24
C GLY A 360 -20.67 -15.01 -7.07
N PRO A 361 -21.87 -15.46 -7.47
CA PRO A 361 -22.26 -16.88 -7.42
C PRO A 361 -21.28 -17.78 -8.18
N ASP A 362 -20.84 -17.36 -9.37
CA ASP A 362 -19.92 -18.14 -10.22
C ASP A 362 -18.56 -18.37 -9.54
N THR A 363 -18.07 -17.38 -8.81
CA THR A 363 -16.84 -17.51 -8.02
C THR A 363 -17.01 -18.51 -6.88
N ALA A 364 -18.15 -18.48 -6.19
CA ALA A 364 -18.44 -19.41 -5.10
C ALA A 364 -18.52 -20.86 -5.62
N ILE A 365 -19.14 -21.08 -6.76
CA ILE A 365 -19.22 -22.41 -7.42
C ILE A 365 -17.82 -22.91 -7.77
N LEU A 366 -17.01 -22.09 -8.45
CA LEU A 366 -15.64 -22.44 -8.81
C LEU A 366 -14.78 -22.81 -7.59
N LEU A 367 -14.88 -22.04 -6.51
CA LEU A 367 -14.13 -22.31 -5.28
C LEU A 367 -14.62 -23.57 -4.56
N ARG A 368 -15.93 -23.85 -4.61
CA ARG A 368 -16.52 -25.06 -4.06
C ARG A 368 -16.01 -26.30 -4.79
N GLU A 369 -16.05 -26.32 -6.12
CA GLU A 369 -15.50 -27.39 -6.95
C GLU A 369 -14.03 -27.69 -6.62
N LYS A 370 -13.24 -26.66 -6.34
CA LYS A 370 -11.83 -26.83 -5.96
C LYS A 370 -11.69 -27.51 -4.60
N VAL A 371 -12.47 -27.06 -3.61
CA VAL A 371 -12.48 -27.68 -2.28
C VAL A 371 -12.94 -29.13 -2.33
N GLU A 372 -13.98 -29.44 -3.11
CA GLU A 372 -14.50 -30.79 -3.32
C GLU A 372 -13.49 -31.72 -4.00
N ARG A 373 -12.55 -31.15 -4.79
CA ARG A 373 -11.40 -31.89 -5.36
C ARG A 373 -10.23 -32.10 -4.39
N GLY A 374 -10.37 -31.68 -3.12
CA GLY A 374 -9.30 -31.74 -2.14
C GLY A 374 -8.25 -30.62 -2.25
N GLU A 375 -8.55 -29.54 -2.99
CA GLU A 375 -7.63 -28.40 -3.14
C GLU A 375 -7.75 -27.44 -1.95
N PHE A 376 -6.64 -26.78 -1.58
CA PHE A 376 -6.61 -25.81 -0.49
C PHE A 376 -6.78 -24.38 -1.03
N LEU A 377 -7.58 -23.57 -0.32
CA LEU A 377 -7.79 -22.15 -0.63
C LEU A 377 -7.11 -21.27 0.40
N VAL A 378 -6.19 -20.41 0.00
CA VAL A 378 -5.54 -19.43 0.89
C VAL A 378 -6.25 -18.08 0.77
N ILE A 379 -6.71 -17.55 1.89
CA ILE A 379 -7.42 -16.27 1.98
C ILE A 379 -6.84 -15.46 3.14
N VAL A 380 -6.54 -14.19 2.92
CA VAL A 380 -6.06 -13.31 4.00
C VAL A 380 -7.24 -12.55 4.64
N GLY A 381 -7.26 -12.50 5.98
CA GLY A 381 -8.36 -11.96 6.77
C GLY A 381 -8.05 -10.64 7.49
N ASP A 382 -6.90 -9.99 7.26
CA ASP A 382 -6.45 -8.82 8.00
C ASP A 382 -6.46 -7.50 7.19
N ARG A 383 -7.07 -7.46 5.99
CA ARG A 383 -7.26 -6.22 5.22
C ARG A 383 -8.70 -6.05 4.81
N THR A 384 -9.27 -4.92 5.21
CA THR A 384 -10.64 -4.56 4.86
C THR A 384 -10.77 -4.22 3.36
N PRO A 385 -11.91 -4.53 2.72
CA PRO A 385 -12.17 -4.06 1.35
C PRO A 385 -12.28 -2.54 1.30
N PRO A 386 -12.19 -1.90 0.10
CA PRO A 386 -12.45 -0.48 -0.07
C PRO A 386 -13.82 -0.09 0.52
N ALA A 387 -13.93 1.11 1.09
CA ALA A 387 -15.06 1.58 1.89
C ALA A 387 -16.46 1.51 1.21
N GLU A 388 -16.50 1.38 -0.09
CA GLU A 388 -17.75 1.31 -0.87
C GLU A 388 -18.62 0.07 -0.55
N ASN A 389 -18.06 -0.96 0.07
CA ASN A 389 -18.79 -2.22 0.29
C ASN A 389 -19.20 -2.51 1.75
N GLY A 390 -18.84 -1.68 2.74
CA GLY A 390 -19.34 -1.74 4.13
C GLY A 390 -19.30 -3.09 4.89
N ARG A 391 -18.70 -4.14 4.30
CA ARG A 391 -18.72 -5.50 4.83
C ARG A 391 -17.55 -5.77 5.75
N VAL A 392 -17.58 -5.09 6.90
CA VAL A 392 -16.57 -5.22 7.97
C VAL A 392 -17.22 -5.61 9.28
N VAL A 393 -16.44 -6.22 10.16
CA VAL A 393 -16.83 -6.58 11.52
C VAL A 393 -15.79 -6.02 12.49
N ARG A 394 -16.25 -5.54 13.63
CA ARG A 394 -15.37 -5.01 14.67
C ARG A 394 -14.99 -6.12 15.65
N ALA A 395 -13.72 -6.19 15.95
CA ALA A 395 -13.16 -7.01 17.03
C ALA A 395 -11.98 -6.28 17.67
N ASP A 396 -11.70 -6.56 18.94
CA ASP A 396 -10.51 -6.03 19.59
C ASP A 396 -9.28 -6.74 19.06
N PHE A 397 -8.21 -5.95 18.81
CA PHE A 397 -6.92 -6.42 18.35
C PHE A 397 -5.81 -5.59 19.00
N LEU A 398 -4.91 -6.23 19.71
CA LEU A 398 -3.83 -5.60 20.49
C LEU A 398 -4.37 -4.52 21.46
N GLY A 399 -5.48 -4.85 22.12
CA GLY A 399 -6.10 -4.00 23.14
C GLY A 399 -6.86 -2.78 22.60
N ALA A 400 -7.18 -2.73 21.30
CA ALA A 400 -7.99 -1.66 20.72
C ALA A 400 -8.94 -2.20 19.65
N PRO A 401 -10.13 -1.58 19.47
CA PRO A 401 -11.08 -1.98 18.44
C PRO A 401 -10.50 -1.79 17.04
N ALA A 402 -10.59 -2.84 16.24
CA ALA A 402 -10.13 -2.88 14.86
C ALA A 402 -11.22 -3.41 13.93
N LEU A 403 -11.08 -3.17 12.63
CA LEU A 403 -12.02 -3.62 11.61
C LEU A 403 -11.43 -4.78 10.81
N PHE A 404 -12.17 -5.87 10.72
CA PHE A 404 -11.82 -7.05 9.94
C PHE A 404 -12.80 -7.27 8.80
N PRO A 405 -12.40 -7.85 7.65
CA PRO A 405 -13.32 -8.14 6.56
C PRO A 405 -14.25 -9.30 6.91
N GLN A 406 -15.51 -9.20 6.52
CA GLN A 406 -16.48 -10.32 6.66
C GLN A 406 -16.30 -11.39 5.56
N GLY A 407 -15.67 -11.01 4.43
CA GLY A 407 -15.57 -11.86 3.24
C GLY A 407 -15.05 -13.28 3.49
N PRO A 408 -13.94 -13.47 4.20
CA PRO A 408 -13.40 -14.81 4.48
C PRO A 408 -14.37 -15.71 5.22
N TYR A 409 -15.10 -15.20 6.21
CA TYR A 409 -16.06 -15.98 7.01
C TYR A 409 -17.31 -16.32 6.22
N VAL A 410 -17.81 -15.36 5.41
CA VAL A 410 -18.96 -15.59 4.54
C VAL A 410 -18.63 -16.64 3.50
N LEU A 411 -17.44 -16.58 2.92
CA LEU A 411 -16.99 -17.58 1.96
C LEU A 411 -16.85 -18.97 2.63
N ALA A 412 -16.26 -19.03 3.81
CA ALA A 412 -16.13 -20.29 4.55
C ALA A 412 -17.50 -20.93 4.85
N ALA A 413 -18.50 -20.12 5.21
CA ALA A 413 -19.86 -20.60 5.41
C ALA A 413 -20.53 -21.12 4.12
N LEU A 414 -20.22 -20.51 2.96
CA LEU A 414 -20.74 -20.95 1.66
C LEU A 414 -20.08 -22.23 1.16
N LEU A 415 -18.79 -22.41 1.44
CA LEU A 415 -18.02 -23.58 0.98
C LEU A 415 -18.20 -24.80 1.90
N GLU A 416 -18.72 -24.62 3.11
CA GLU A 416 -19.02 -25.69 4.07
C GLU A 416 -17.85 -26.65 4.35
N CYS A 417 -16.62 -26.12 4.33
CA CYS A 417 -15.38 -26.85 4.49
C CYS A 417 -14.62 -26.47 5.77
N PRO A 418 -13.66 -27.30 6.22
CA PRO A 418 -12.79 -26.95 7.33
C PRO A 418 -11.99 -25.69 7.08
N VAL A 419 -11.80 -24.90 8.13
CA VAL A 419 -10.98 -23.68 8.11
C VAL A 419 -9.84 -23.85 9.10
N TYR A 420 -8.63 -23.58 8.66
CA TYR A 420 -7.44 -23.54 9.50
C TYR A 420 -6.85 -22.15 9.48
N PHE A 421 -6.43 -21.65 10.64
CA PHE A 421 -5.60 -20.45 10.67
C PHE A 421 -4.18 -20.83 10.25
N PHE A 422 -3.61 -20.06 9.32
CA PHE A 422 -2.31 -20.37 8.73
C PHE A 422 -1.39 -19.16 8.71
N ALA A 423 -0.15 -19.37 9.14
CA ALA A 423 0.94 -18.41 8.97
C ALA A 423 2.29 -19.12 8.84
N CYS A 424 3.26 -18.45 8.21
CA CYS A 424 4.63 -18.93 8.15
C CYS A 424 5.56 -17.80 8.55
N VAL A 425 6.18 -17.91 9.72
CA VAL A 425 7.07 -16.87 10.26
C VAL A 425 8.52 -17.33 10.20
N ARG A 426 9.42 -16.37 9.97
CA ARG A 426 10.86 -16.64 10.01
C ARG A 426 11.33 -16.70 11.45
N GLU A 427 11.99 -17.80 11.82
CA GLU A 427 12.64 -17.97 13.12
C GLU A 427 14.11 -18.34 12.92
N GLY A 428 15.00 -17.48 13.35
CA GLY A 428 16.43 -17.68 13.13
C GLY A 428 16.79 -17.82 11.64
N ARG A 429 17.30 -18.98 11.25
CA ARG A 429 17.64 -19.31 9.86
C ARG A 429 16.55 -20.07 9.13
N GLY A 430 15.58 -20.65 9.85
CA GLY A 430 14.47 -21.43 9.31
C GLY A 430 13.15 -20.68 9.32
N PHE A 431 12.07 -21.44 9.10
CA PHE A 431 10.70 -20.95 9.11
C PHE A 431 9.84 -21.86 9.98
N HIS A 432 8.98 -21.25 10.79
CA HIS A 432 7.97 -21.95 11.55
C HIS A 432 6.61 -21.81 10.85
N VAL A 433 6.00 -22.93 10.53
CA VAL A 433 4.67 -23.00 9.93
C VAL A 433 3.65 -23.24 11.03
N HIS A 434 2.82 -22.26 11.27
CA HIS A 434 1.69 -22.33 12.18
C HIS A 434 0.44 -22.77 11.42
N LEU A 435 -0.15 -23.88 11.82
CA LEU A 435 -1.44 -24.37 11.33
C LEU A 435 -2.28 -24.76 12.55
N ALA A 436 -3.36 -24.01 12.78
CA ALA A 436 -4.28 -24.28 13.89
C ALA A 436 -5.71 -24.48 13.36
N PRO A 437 -6.45 -25.47 13.88
CA PRO A 437 -7.87 -25.64 13.55
C PRO A 437 -8.64 -24.37 13.94
N PHE A 438 -9.32 -23.74 12.98
CA PHE A 438 -10.12 -22.55 13.21
C PHE A 438 -11.61 -22.85 13.31
N ALA A 439 -12.15 -23.62 12.40
CA ALA A 439 -13.51 -24.11 12.47
C ALA A 439 -13.65 -25.37 11.58
N GLU A 440 -14.32 -26.41 12.04
CA GLU A 440 -14.64 -27.54 11.18
C GLU A 440 -15.67 -27.16 10.13
N ARG A 441 -16.61 -26.29 10.49
CA ARG A 441 -17.59 -25.68 9.61
C ARG A 441 -17.94 -24.30 10.15
N VAL A 442 -18.03 -23.30 9.28
CA VAL A 442 -18.49 -21.96 9.65
C VAL A 442 -19.99 -21.88 9.43
N GLU A 443 -20.74 -21.52 10.47
CA GLU A 443 -22.18 -21.33 10.43
C GLU A 443 -22.52 -19.85 10.67
N LEU A 444 -23.40 -19.30 9.83
CA LEU A 444 -23.87 -17.90 9.92
C LEU A 444 -25.41 -17.86 9.97
N PRO A 445 -26.04 -18.23 11.11
CA PRO A 445 -27.49 -18.22 11.25
C PRO A 445 -28.06 -16.83 10.97
N ARG A 446 -29.17 -16.75 10.24
CA ARG A 446 -29.76 -15.45 9.82
C ARG A 446 -30.04 -14.52 11.00
N LYS A 447 -30.59 -15.03 12.11
CA LYS A 447 -30.95 -14.25 13.30
C LYS A 447 -29.74 -13.78 14.10
N GLU A 448 -28.62 -14.53 14.08
CA GLU A 448 -27.43 -14.29 14.91
C GLU A 448 -26.20 -13.98 14.06
N ARG A 449 -26.40 -13.68 12.78
CA ARG A 449 -25.31 -13.48 11.80
C ARG A 449 -24.23 -12.52 12.27
N GLN A 450 -24.62 -11.38 12.85
CA GLN A 450 -23.67 -10.37 13.31
C GLN A 450 -22.88 -10.86 14.54
N ALA A 451 -23.51 -11.53 15.46
CA ALA A 451 -22.85 -12.11 16.63
C ALA A 451 -21.87 -13.22 16.22
N ALA A 452 -22.28 -14.09 15.31
CA ALA A 452 -21.41 -15.14 14.76
C ALA A 452 -20.18 -14.56 14.06
N LEU A 453 -20.36 -13.54 13.20
CA LEU A 453 -19.27 -12.84 12.55
C LEU A 453 -18.32 -12.17 13.55
N ALA A 454 -18.85 -11.53 14.61
CA ALA A 454 -18.04 -10.90 15.66
C ALA A 454 -17.22 -11.94 16.43
N GLY A 455 -17.82 -13.11 16.75
CA GLY A 455 -17.14 -14.23 17.39
C GLY A 455 -15.98 -14.77 16.55
N LEU A 456 -16.21 -14.96 15.25
CA LEU A 456 -15.18 -15.40 14.31
C LEU A 456 -14.03 -14.40 14.16
N ALA A 457 -14.37 -13.11 14.04
CA ALA A 457 -13.36 -12.05 13.93
C ALA A 457 -12.53 -11.93 15.22
N ARG A 458 -13.14 -12.09 16.40
CA ARG A 458 -12.42 -12.11 17.67
C ARG A 458 -11.46 -13.28 17.74
N ARG A 459 -11.90 -14.49 17.40
CA ARG A 459 -11.02 -15.66 17.35
C ARG A 459 -9.86 -15.49 16.39
N TYR A 460 -10.12 -14.89 15.21
CA TYR A 460 -9.07 -14.57 14.24
C TYR A 460 -8.06 -13.55 14.80
N ALA A 461 -8.54 -12.51 15.48
CA ALA A 461 -7.69 -11.52 16.13
C ALA A 461 -6.81 -12.14 17.22
N GLU A 462 -7.36 -13.06 18.04
CA GLU A 462 -6.62 -13.79 19.09
C GLU A 462 -5.47 -14.62 18.50
N GLU A 463 -5.73 -15.36 17.41
CA GLU A 463 -4.68 -16.12 16.69
C GLU A 463 -3.59 -15.19 16.12
N LEU A 464 -4.01 -14.07 15.53
CA LEU A 464 -3.10 -13.09 14.98
C LEU A 464 -2.25 -12.42 16.07
N GLU A 465 -2.83 -12.11 17.24
CA GLU A 465 -2.14 -11.57 18.42
C GLU A 465 -1.06 -12.50 18.92
N ALA A 466 -1.38 -13.79 19.05
CA ALA A 466 -0.41 -14.80 19.49
C ALA A 466 0.81 -14.84 18.55
N LEU A 467 0.59 -14.76 17.25
CA LEU A 467 1.68 -14.73 16.27
C LEU A 467 2.41 -13.38 16.22
N CYS A 468 1.73 -12.25 16.44
CA CYS A 468 2.38 -10.94 16.59
C CYS A 468 3.31 -10.91 17.82
N LEU A 469 2.93 -11.57 18.91
CA LEU A 469 3.78 -11.71 20.10
C LEU A 469 5.01 -12.58 19.82
N ARG A 470 4.84 -13.66 19.04
CA ARG A 470 5.93 -14.59 18.66
C ARG A 470 6.87 -13.97 17.63
N ALA A 471 6.34 -13.28 16.64
CA ALA A 471 7.09 -12.68 15.52
C ALA A 471 6.80 -11.17 15.37
N PRO A 472 7.19 -10.33 16.34
CA PRO A 472 6.74 -8.94 16.50
C PRO A 472 7.10 -8.01 15.33
N LEU A 473 8.08 -8.37 14.51
CA LEU A 473 8.51 -7.58 13.36
C LEU A 473 8.03 -8.16 12.02
N GLN A 474 7.05 -9.07 12.02
CA GLN A 474 6.67 -9.77 10.79
C GLN A 474 5.19 -9.60 10.40
N TRP A 475 4.43 -8.69 11.02
CA TRP A 475 3.10 -8.31 10.57
C TRP A 475 3.17 -7.08 9.67
N PHE A 476 2.95 -7.26 8.36
CA PHE A 476 3.32 -6.31 7.31
C PHE A 476 2.15 -5.40 6.87
N ASN A 477 1.51 -4.76 7.82
CA ASN A 477 0.49 -3.74 7.58
C ASN A 477 1.05 -2.34 7.89
N PHE A 478 1.60 -1.66 6.85
CA PHE A 478 2.21 -0.34 6.97
C PHE A 478 1.23 0.81 6.65
N PHE A 479 0.02 0.70 7.18
CA PHE A 479 -1.02 1.72 7.16
C PHE A 479 -1.67 1.83 8.54
N ASP A 480 -2.49 2.84 8.76
CA ASP A 480 -3.20 2.99 10.05
C ASP A 480 -4.36 1.98 10.13
N PHE A 481 -4.08 0.88 10.78
CA PHE A 481 -4.99 -0.27 10.88
C PHE A 481 -6.19 -0.01 11.81
N TRP A 482 -6.02 0.86 12.80
CA TRP A 482 -7.04 1.15 13.83
C TRP A 482 -7.88 2.38 13.54
N GLN A 483 -7.80 2.98 12.35
CA GLN A 483 -8.67 4.08 11.97
C GLN A 483 -10.14 3.62 11.87
N PRO A 484 -11.08 4.42 12.38
CA PRO A 484 -12.49 4.17 12.12
C PRO A 484 -12.74 4.17 10.60
N ALA A 485 -13.64 3.30 10.15
CA ALA A 485 -14.10 3.36 8.76
C ALA A 485 -14.68 4.76 8.48
N PRO A 486 -14.37 5.38 7.33
CA PRO A 486 -15.02 6.63 6.95
C PRO A 486 -16.54 6.43 6.99
N PRO A 487 -17.33 7.43 7.41
CA PRO A 487 -18.78 7.35 7.41
C PRO A 487 -19.24 6.96 6.00
N ALA A 488 -20.18 6.03 5.91
CA ALA A 488 -20.81 5.66 4.66
C ALA A 488 -21.35 6.93 4.01
N ASN A 489 -21.00 7.20 2.76
CA ASN A 489 -21.62 8.28 2.00
C ASN A 489 -23.14 8.07 2.08
N PRO A 490 -23.94 9.09 2.43
CA PRO A 490 -25.38 8.99 2.33
C PRO A 490 -25.70 8.63 0.87
N SER A 491 -26.48 7.57 0.70
CA SER A 491 -26.98 7.16 -0.61
C SER A 491 -27.53 8.39 -1.32
N PRO A 492 -27.25 8.61 -2.62
CA PRO A 492 -27.82 9.74 -3.34
C PRO A 492 -29.34 9.65 -3.19
N SER A 493 -29.93 10.66 -2.54
CA SER A 493 -31.36 10.79 -2.38
C SER A 493 -31.98 10.72 -3.77
N THR A 494 -32.83 9.73 -3.98
CA THR A 494 -33.64 9.60 -5.20
C THR A 494 -34.30 10.93 -5.48
N PRO A 495 -34.13 11.54 -6.67
CA PRO A 495 -34.78 12.80 -6.97
C PRO A 495 -36.28 12.56 -6.97
N THR A 496 -36.99 13.19 -6.03
CA THR A 496 -38.44 13.23 -6.00
C THR A 496 -38.91 13.84 -7.33
N ARG A 497 -39.43 13.00 -8.19
CA ARG A 497 -40.15 13.43 -9.42
C ARG A 497 -41.32 14.29 -8.96
N ARG A 498 -41.22 15.60 -9.09
CA ARG A 498 -42.39 16.48 -9.12
C ARG A 498 -43.03 16.26 -10.49
N ILE A 499 -44.16 15.65 -10.47
CA ILE A 499 -45.09 15.61 -11.63
C ILE A 499 -45.81 16.95 -11.66
N PRO A 500 -46.03 17.54 -12.83
CA PRO A 500 -46.58 18.88 -13.01
C PRO A 500 -48.04 19.01 -12.55
#